data_ef8bf761c4a4385fec987f42ef1c6637
#
_entry.id   ef8bf761c4a4385fec987f42ef1c6637
#
_cell.length_a   1.000
_cell.length_b   1.000
_cell.length_c   1.000
_cell.angle_alpha   90.00
_cell.angle_beta   90.00
_cell.angle_gamma   90.00
#
_symmetry.space_group_name_H-M   'P 1'
#
loop_
_entity.id
_entity.type
_entity.pdbx_description
1 polymer ?
#
loop_
_entity_poly.entity_id
_entity_poly.type
_entity_poly.pdbx_seq_one_letter_code
_entity_poly.pdbx_strand_id
1 'polypeptide(L)'
;MNATIIRENRDYWTQRASGYSRVNRDELATNQRVLWRRALVEPIRARFPNRRAGEIHVLEVGTGPGFFAILLAEAGYRVTAIDLTPSMLAEARTNAAELADRIAFMEMNAQALDFDDGCFDVVVSRNVTWNLPEPEVAYGEWMRVLKPGGLLLNFDANWYRYLFDDDARDAFARDRANSIEADVEDLNVGENFDRMETIARRVPLSRANRPQWDVETLTALGMAVETDHSIWERVWSRQEKINLASTPMFLVCGYKQAERGLLG
;
A
#
# COMPACT_ATOMS: atom_id res chain seq x y z
N MET A 1 -19.53 12.01 8.45
CA MET A 1 -18.38 12.55 7.69
C MET A 1 -17.55 11.42 7.07
N ASN A 2 -17.13 10.42 7.83
CA ASN A 2 -16.28 9.31 7.32
C ASN A 2 -16.95 8.48 6.22
N ALA A 3 -18.23 8.09 6.36
CA ALA A 3 -18.96 7.37 5.30
C ALA A 3 -19.04 8.15 3.97
N THR A 4 -19.06 9.47 4.02
CA THR A 4 -19.02 10.32 2.82
C THR A 4 -17.67 10.26 2.14
N ILE A 5 -16.55 10.34 2.90
CA ILE A 5 -15.20 10.24 2.37
C ILE A 5 -14.97 8.87 1.75
N ILE A 6 -15.41 7.79 2.42
CA ILE A 6 -15.30 6.41 1.90
C ILE A 6 -16.00 6.28 0.54
N ARG A 7 -17.23 6.82 0.42
CA ARG A 7 -17.99 6.79 -0.83
C ARG A 7 -17.27 7.60 -1.93
N GLU A 8 -16.82 8.81 -1.62
CA GLU A 8 -16.11 9.65 -2.59
C GLU A 8 -14.80 9.02 -3.06
N ASN A 9 -14.05 8.35 -2.16
CA ASN A 9 -12.88 7.55 -2.51
C ASN A 9 -13.24 6.41 -3.46
N ARG A 10 -14.27 5.63 -3.13
CA ARG A 10 -14.76 4.56 -4.00
C ARG A 10 -15.13 5.07 -5.39
N ASP A 11 -15.86 6.19 -5.46
CA ASP A 11 -16.30 6.81 -6.72
C ASP A 11 -15.09 7.32 -7.53
N TYR A 12 -14.10 7.93 -6.87
CA TYR A 12 -12.86 8.37 -7.51
C TYR A 12 -12.09 7.19 -8.11
N TRP A 13 -11.82 6.17 -7.31
CA TRP A 13 -11.05 5.00 -7.74
C TRP A 13 -11.80 4.16 -8.77
N THR A 14 -13.15 4.15 -8.74
CA THR A 14 -13.96 3.55 -9.81
C THR A 14 -13.66 4.17 -11.16
N GLN A 15 -13.56 5.49 -11.23
CA GLN A 15 -13.26 6.21 -12.47
C GLN A 15 -11.80 6.05 -12.90
N ARG A 16 -10.90 5.84 -11.95
CA ARG A 16 -9.45 5.68 -12.20
C ARG A 16 -9.02 4.25 -12.53
N ALA A 17 -9.89 3.25 -12.38
CA ALA A 17 -9.52 1.83 -12.39
C ALA A 17 -8.76 1.43 -13.66
N SER A 18 -9.26 1.74 -14.85
CA SER A 18 -8.60 1.36 -16.12
C SER A 18 -7.27 2.09 -16.34
N GLY A 19 -7.20 3.38 -15.99
CA GLY A 19 -5.96 4.16 -16.10
C GLY A 19 -4.89 3.67 -15.13
N TYR A 20 -5.25 3.41 -13.88
CA TYR A 20 -4.34 2.88 -12.88
C TYR A 20 -3.92 1.43 -13.17
N SER A 21 -4.82 0.62 -13.76
CA SER A 21 -4.50 -0.72 -14.25
C SER A 21 -3.41 -0.69 -15.32
N ARG A 22 -3.41 0.29 -16.21
CA ARG A 22 -2.34 0.45 -17.21
C ARG A 22 -0.99 0.68 -16.55
N VAL A 23 -0.92 1.57 -15.55
CA VAL A 23 0.32 1.82 -14.79
C VAL A 23 0.85 0.52 -14.17
N ASN A 24 -0.02 -0.27 -13.53
CA ASN A 24 0.40 -1.55 -12.93
C ASN A 24 0.86 -2.58 -13.98
N ARG A 25 0.23 -2.64 -15.15
CA ARG A 25 0.71 -3.50 -16.24
C ARG A 25 2.09 -3.09 -16.73
N ASP A 26 2.35 -1.78 -16.84
CA ASP A 26 3.66 -1.26 -17.25
C ASP A 26 4.72 -1.60 -16.18
N GLU A 27 4.42 -1.46 -14.89
CA GLU A 27 5.30 -1.91 -13.80
C GLU A 27 5.60 -3.43 -13.91
N LEU A 28 4.57 -4.26 -14.16
CA LEU A 28 4.71 -5.72 -14.34
C LEU A 28 5.52 -6.09 -15.58
N ALA A 29 5.50 -5.28 -16.62
CA ALA A 29 6.23 -5.51 -17.86
C ALA A 29 7.70 -5.09 -17.83
N THR A 30 8.11 -4.37 -16.78
CA THR A 30 9.46 -3.81 -16.62
C THR A 30 10.26 -4.53 -15.53
N ASN A 31 11.51 -4.08 -15.32
CA ASN A 31 12.36 -4.55 -14.21
C ASN A 31 11.76 -4.26 -12.83
N GLN A 32 10.82 -3.32 -12.71
CA GLN A 32 10.13 -3.04 -11.45
C GLN A 32 9.43 -4.27 -10.88
N ARG A 33 8.91 -5.18 -11.72
CA ARG A 33 8.38 -6.48 -11.28
C ARG A 33 9.37 -7.26 -10.41
N VAL A 34 10.63 -7.33 -10.82
CA VAL A 34 11.67 -8.05 -10.08
C VAL A 34 12.04 -7.32 -8.80
N LEU A 35 12.19 -6.00 -8.86
CA LEU A 35 12.56 -5.16 -7.72
C LEU A 35 11.47 -5.18 -6.65
N TRP A 36 10.21 -4.99 -7.03
CA TRP A 36 9.08 -5.05 -6.10
C TRP A 36 8.88 -6.45 -5.51
N ARG A 37 8.99 -7.51 -6.34
CA ARG A 37 8.91 -8.88 -5.81
C ARG A 37 9.98 -9.13 -4.77
N ARG A 38 11.19 -8.63 -4.98
CA ARG A 38 12.27 -8.72 -4.01
C ARG A 38 11.95 -7.97 -2.72
N ALA A 39 11.46 -6.73 -2.82
CA ALA A 39 11.09 -5.90 -1.68
C ALA A 39 9.97 -6.53 -0.81
N LEU A 40 9.06 -7.30 -1.43
CA LEU A 40 8.01 -8.04 -0.73
C LEU A 40 8.53 -9.34 -0.10
N VAL A 41 9.28 -10.13 -0.87
CA VAL A 41 9.64 -11.50 -0.50
C VAL A 41 10.76 -11.56 0.53
N GLU A 42 11.74 -10.66 0.49
CA GLU A 42 12.88 -10.67 1.42
C GLU A 42 12.42 -10.51 2.88
N PRO A 43 11.61 -9.50 3.27
CA PRO A 43 11.18 -9.38 4.66
C PRO A 43 10.26 -10.52 5.11
N ILE A 44 9.42 -11.07 4.21
CA ILE A 44 8.59 -12.24 4.52
C ILE A 44 9.47 -13.46 4.81
N ARG A 45 10.47 -13.74 3.97
CA ARG A 45 11.40 -14.86 4.18
C ARG A 45 12.24 -14.68 5.42
N ALA A 46 12.70 -13.46 5.70
CA ALA A 46 13.45 -13.17 6.93
C ALA A 46 12.60 -13.43 8.18
N ARG A 47 11.29 -13.11 8.12
CA ARG A 47 10.37 -13.37 9.23
C ARG A 47 10.03 -14.84 9.41
N PHE A 48 9.91 -15.59 8.31
CA PHE A 48 9.48 -17.00 8.31
C PHE A 48 10.51 -17.92 7.64
N PRO A 49 11.77 -17.99 8.13
CA PRO A 49 12.86 -18.65 7.42
C PRO A 49 12.67 -20.14 7.20
N ASN A 50 11.88 -20.80 8.06
CA ASN A 50 11.66 -22.25 8.02
C ASN A 50 10.30 -22.64 7.40
N ARG A 51 9.56 -21.69 6.82
CA ARG A 51 8.26 -21.96 6.21
C ARG A 51 8.34 -21.85 4.68
N ARG A 52 7.66 -22.75 3.97
CA ARG A 52 7.50 -22.68 2.53
C ARG A 52 6.50 -21.57 2.18
N ALA A 53 6.67 -20.92 1.03
CA ALA A 53 5.79 -19.84 0.60
C ALA A 53 4.29 -20.21 0.62
N GLY A 54 3.94 -21.41 0.14
CA GLY A 54 2.55 -21.89 0.12
C GLY A 54 1.91 -22.14 1.50
N GLU A 55 2.71 -22.14 2.56
CA GLU A 55 2.22 -22.24 3.95
C GLU A 55 1.97 -20.87 4.60
N ILE A 56 2.38 -19.79 3.93
CA ILE A 56 2.26 -18.41 4.41
C ILE A 56 1.04 -17.79 3.73
N HIS A 57 0.08 -17.34 4.53
CA HIS A 57 -1.12 -16.66 4.05
C HIS A 57 -0.93 -15.14 4.15
N VAL A 58 -0.97 -14.46 3.02
CA VAL A 58 -0.79 -13.02 2.89
C VAL A 58 -2.14 -12.38 2.59
N LEU A 59 -2.49 -11.33 3.34
CA LEU A 59 -3.56 -10.39 3.01
C LEU A 59 -2.96 -9.15 2.37
N GLU A 60 -3.35 -8.84 1.14
CA GLU A 60 -3.12 -7.52 0.56
C GLU A 60 -4.34 -6.64 0.78
N VAL A 61 -4.14 -5.48 1.40
CA VAL A 61 -5.18 -4.48 1.65
C VAL A 61 -5.05 -3.35 0.65
N GLY A 62 -6.16 -3.07 -0.08
CA GLY A 62 -6.20 -2.08 -1.14
C GLY A 62 -5.39 -2.52 -2.37
N THR A 63 -5.69 -3.73 -2.85
CA THR A 63 -4.94 -4.37 -3.96
C THR A 63 -5.00 -3.56 -5.27
N GLY A 64 -6.00 -2.68 -5.43
CA GLY A 64 -6.21 -1.98 -6.68
C GLY A 64 -6.25 -2.94 -7.86
N PRO A 65 -5.49 -2.69 -8.96
CA PRO A 65 -5.42 -3.60 -10.11
C PRO A 65 -4.56 -4.86 -9.90
N GLY A 66 -4.20 -5.22 -8.66
CA GLY A 66 -3.64 -6.52 -8.30
C GLY A 66 -2.12 -6.64 -8.33
N PHE A 67 -1.37 -5.54 -8.34
CA PHE A 67 0.07 -5.57 -8.56
C PHE A 67 0.82 -6.43 -7.54
N PHE A 68 0.64 -6.20 -6.25
CA PHE A 68 1.30 -7.00 -5.21
C PHE A 68 0.72 -8.42 -5.11
N ALA A 69 -0.60 -8.59 -5.25
CA ALA A 69 -1.23 -9.90 -5.24
C ALA A 69 -0.64 -10.82 -6.31
N ILE A 70 -0.40 -10.31 -7.52
CA ILE A 70 0.23 -11.04 -8.62
C ILE A 70 1.66 -11.44 -8.25
N LEU A 71 2.49 -10.50 -7.77
CA LEU A 71 3.89 -10.77 -7.39
C LEU A 71 4.01 -11.81 -6.26
N LEU A 72 3.10 -11.75 -5.29
CA LEU A 72 3.05 -12.69 -4.17
C LEU A 72 2.58 -14.08 -4.62
N ALA A 73 1.56 -14.15 -5.48
CA ALA A 73 1.08 -15.42 -6.03
C ALA A 73 2.14 -16.10 -6.93
N GLU A 74 2.88 -15.32 -7.72
CA GLU A 74 4.05 -15.79 -8.49
C GLU A 74 5.17 -16.34 -7.60
N ALA A 75 5.36 -15.72 -6.45
CA ALA A 75 6.33 -16.19 -5.46
C ALA A 75 5.86 -17.43 -4.68
N GLY A 76 4.62 -17.88 -4.94
CA GLY A 76 4.05 -19.11 -4.39
C GLY A 76 3.32 -18.94 -3.06
N TYR A 77 3.08 -17.71 -2.61
CA TYR A 77 2.30 -17.45 -1.39
C TYR A 77 0.80 -17.74 -1.61
N ARG A 78 0.10 -18.06 -0.52
CA ARG A 78 -1.36 -18.05 -0.49
C ARG A 78 -1.82 -16.61 -0.32
N VAL A 79 -2.61 -16.07 -1.26
CA VAL A 79 -2.96 -14.65 -1.31
C VAL A 79 -4.47 -14.44 -1.20
N THR A 80 -4.86 -13.59 -0.27
CA THR A 80 -6.16 -12.91 -0.25
C THR A 80 -5.91 -11.43 -0.53
N ALA A 81 -6.66 -10.84 -1.45
CA ALA A 81 -6.48 -9.47 -1.91
C ALA A 81 -7.81 -8.73 -1.84
N ILE A 82 -7.86 -7.64 -1.08
CA ILE A 82 -9.09 -6.87 -0.89
C ILE A 82 -8.98 -5.48 -1.47
N ASP A 83 -10.09 -4.98 -1.98
CA ASP A 83 -10.27 -3.58 -2.38
C ASP A 83 -11.72 -3.14 -2.14
N LEU A 84 -11.92 -1.87 -1.84
CA LEU A 84 -13.26 -1.29 -1.67
C LEU A 84 -14.00 -1.15 -3.01
N THR A 85 -13.28 -1.19 -4.14
CA THR A 85 -13.75 -0.78 -5.46
C THR A 85 -13.90 -1.98 -6.40
N PRO A 86 -15.12 -2.40 -6.75
CA PRO A 86 -15.34 -3.56 -7.63
C PRO A 86 -14.65 -3.46 -8.98
N SER A 87 -14.54 -2.24 -9.56
CA SER A 87 -13.83 -2.04 -10.83
C SER A 87 -12.33 -2.29 -10.71
N MET A 88 -11.71 -1.97 -9.58
CA MET A 88 -10.32 -2.33 -9.30
C MET A 88 -10.14 -3.85 -9.25
N LEU A 89 -11.03 -4.55 -8.55
CA LEU A 89 -10.98 -6.02 -8.49
C LEU A 89 -11.22 -6.70 -9.84
N ALA A 90 -12.03 -6.11 -10.70
CA ALA A 90 -12.22 -6.59 -12.08
C ALA A 90 -10.92 -6.45 -12.89
N GLU A 91 -10.24 -5.31 -12.79
CA GLU A 91 -8.92 -5.10 -13.39
C GLU A 91 -7.88 -6.05 -12.81
N ALA A 92 -7.88 -6.25 -11.47
CA ALA A 92 -6.95 -7.16 -10.79
C ALA A 92 -7.09 -8.61 -11.31
N ARG A 93 -8.31 -9.11 -11.47
CA ARG A 93 -8.55 -10.44 -12.04
C ARG A 93 -8.05 -10.52 -13.49
N THR A 94 -8.29 -9.49 -14.29
CA THR A 94 -7.81 -9.42 -15.68
C THR A 94 -6.28 -9.42 -15.74
N ASN A 95 -5.62 -8.62 -14.92
CA ASN A 95 -4.16 -8.51 -14.87
C ASN A 95 -3.49 -9.78 -14.33
N ALA A 96 -4.14 -10.47 -13.38
CA ALA A 96 -3.66 -11.73 -12.83
C ALA A 96 -3.71 -12.89 -13.85
N ALA A 97 -4.56 -12.81 -14.86
CA ALA A 97 -4.69 -13.81 -15.93
C ALA A 97 -4.80 -15.25 -15.34
N GLU A 98 -3.89 -16.13 -15.67
CA GLU A 98 -3.88 -17.54 -15.20
C GLU A 98 -3.66 -17.66 -13.67
N LEU A 99 -3.18 -16.62 -13.01
CA LEU A 99 -3.02 -16.60 -11.55
C LEU A 99 -4.31 -16.20 -10.83
N ALA A 100 -5.35 -15.74 -11.55
CA ALA A 100 -6.57 -15.23 -10.94
C ALA A 100 -7.25 -16.24 -9.99
N ASP A 101 -7.25 -17.53 -10.36
CA ASP A 101 -7.83 -18.61 -9.55
C ASP A 101 -6.98 -18.96 -8.31
N ARG A 102 -5.76 -18.44 -8.22
CA ARG A 102 -4.86 -18.64 -7.09
C ARG A 102 -4.90 -17.51 -6.07
N ILE A 103 -5.65 -16.44 -6.36
CA ILE A 103 -5.78 -15.25 -5.53
C ILE A 103 -7.26 -15.09 -5.14
N ALA A 104 -7.55 -15.02 -3.85
CA ALA A 104 -8.90 -14.73 -3.36
C ALA A 104 -9.14 -13.22 -3.39
N PHE A 105 -9.77 -12.71 -4.46
CA PHE A 105 -10.15 -11.31 -4.58
C PHE A 105 -11.52 -11.05 -3.94
N MET A 106 -11.58 -10.10 -2.99
CA MET A 106 -12.80 -9.80 -2.23
C MET A 106 -13.05 -8.29 -2.13
N GLU A 107 -14.31 -7.87 -2.32
CA GLU A 107 -14.71 -6.47 -2.03
C GLU A 107 -14.79 -6.29 -0.51
N MET A 108 -13.99 -5.38 0.05
CA MET A 108 -13.94 -5.15 1.48
C MET A 108 -13.36 -3.77 1.83
N ASN A 109 -13.82 -3.20 2.94
CA ASN A 109 -13.27 -1.96 3.48
C ASN A 109 -12.03 -2.26 4.33
N ALA A 110 -10.92 -1.55 4.05
CA ALA A 110 -9.66 -1.65 4.79
C ALA A 110 -9.79 -1.37 6.30
N GLN A 111 -10.82 -0.65 6.71
CA GLN A 111 -11.11 -0.26 8.10
C GLN A 111 -12.10 -1.17 8.82
N ALA A 112 -12.66 -2.18 8.14
CA ALA A 112 -13.63 -3.12 8.69
C ALA A 112 -13.48 -4.46 7.97
N LEU A 113 -12.62 -5.32 8.49
CA LEU A 113 -12.25 -6.58 7.88
C LEU A 113 -13.18 -7.71 8.38
N ASP A 114 -13.87 -8.37 7.44
CA ASP A 114 -14.71 -9.53 7.71
C ASP A 114 -13.85 -10.82 7.68
N PHE A 115 -12.89 -10.87 8.60
CA PHE A 115 -12.02 -12.00 8.84
C PHE A 115 -11.88 -12.26 10.33
N ASP A 116 -11.68 -13.52 10.70
CA ASP A 116 -11.39 -13.91 12.08
C ASP A 116 -10.04 -13.32 12.56
N ASP A 117 -9.88 -13.22 13.87
CA ASP A 117 -8.62 -12.83 14.51
C ASP A 117 -7.52 -13.83 14.16
N GLY A 118 -6.34 -13.33 13.86
CA GLY A 118 -5.17 -14.17 13.69
C GLY A 118 -5.21 -15.16 12.53
N CYS A 119 -5.83 -14.81 11.40
CA CYS A 119 -5.95 -15.73 10.25
C CYS A 119 -4.85 -15.52 9.19
N PHE A 120 -4.11 -14.41 9.21
CA PHE A 120 -3.05 -14.12 8.25
C PHE A 120 -1.66 -14.11 8.89
N ASP A 121 -0.68 -14.61 8.16
CA ASP A 121 0.73 -14.56 8.56
C ASP A 121 1.34 -13.18 8.23
N VAL A 122 0.90 -12.57 7.13
CA VAL A 122 1.37 -11.28 6.64
C VAL A 122 0.19 -10.41 6.21
N VAL A 123 0.23 -9.13 6.55
CA VAL A 123 -0.61 -8.09 5.93
C VAL A 123 0.31 -7.16 5.16
N VAL A 124 -0.03 -6.86 3.91
CA VAL A 124 0.71 -5.92 3.07
C VAL A 124 -0.22 -4.89 2.47
N SER A 125 0.28 -3.67 2.33
CA SER A 125 -0.46 -2.56 1.71
C SER A 125 0.50 -1.65 0.94
N ARG A 126 0.03 -1.06 -0.16
CA ARG A 126 0.75 -0.04 -0.94
C ARG A 126 -0.17 1.13 -1.28
N ASN A 127 0.20 2.33 -0.84
CA ASN A 127 -0.51 3.57 -1.17
C ASN A 127 -1.99 3.58 -0.72
N VAL A 128 -2.28 3.07 0.48
CA VAL A 128 -3.66 2.97 1.00
C VAL A 128 -3.88 3.83 2.23
N THR A 129 -3.00 3.73 3.23
CA THR A 129 -3.24 4.35 4.54
C THR A 129 -3.40 5.87 4.46
N TRP A 130 -2.66 6.55 3.57
CA TRP A 130 -2.74 8.00 3.37
C TRP A 130 -4.16 8.49 3.07
N ASN A 131 -5.00 7.64 2.46
CA ASN A 131 -6.31 7.96 1.91
C ASN A 131 -7.48 7.56 2.82
N LEU A 132 -7.19 6.95 3.96
CA LEU A 132 -8.21 6.46 4.89
C LEU A 132 -8.72 7.57 5.81
N PRO A 133 -10.04 7.68 6.04
CA PRO A 133 -10.59 8.62 7.01
C PRO A 133 -10.32 8.23 8.48
N GLU A 134 -10.10 6.94 8.77
CA GLU A 134 -9.82 6.41 10.11
C GLU A 134 -8.63 5.42 10.04
N PRO A 135 -7.41 5.90 9.76
CA PRO A 135 -6.26 5.01 9.55
C PRO A 135 -5.84 4.25 10.82
N GLU A 136 -6.10 4.78 12.03
CA GLU A 136 -5.89 4.07 13.29
C GLU A 136 -6.79 2.83 13.40
N VAL A 137 -8.05 2.95 12.97
CA VAL A 137 -9.00 1.82 12.94
C VAL A 137 -8.50 0.75 11.96
N ALA A 138 -8.01 1.18 10.79
CA ALA A 138 -7.46 0.26 9.82
C ALA A 138 -6.25 -0.51 10.37
N TYR A 139 -5.31 0.15 11.02
CA TYR A 139 -4.16 -0.52 11.65
C TYR A 139 -4.58 -1.48 12.78
N GLY A 140 -5.61 -1.11 13.56
CA GLY A 140 -6.20 -2.00 14.56
C GLY A 140 -6.74 -3.28 13.94
N GLU A 141 -7.50 -3.17 12.84
CA GLU A 141 -8.05 -4.31 12.10
C GLU A 141 -6.94 -5.17 11.46
N TRP A 142 -5.93 -4.53 10.83
CA TRP A 142 -4.81 -5.25 10.23
C TRP A 142 -4.00 -6.01 11.27
N MET A 143 -3.78 -5.39 12.45
CA MET A 143 -3.15 -6.08 13.57
C MET A 143 -4.03 -7.21 14.12
N ARG A 144 -5.35 -7.02 14.22
CA ARG A 144 -6.29 -8.04 14.72
C ARG A 144 -6.22 -9.32 13.89
N VAL A 145 -6.29 -9.18 12.55
CA VAL A 145 -6.28 -10.33 11.64
C VAL A 145 -4.90 -10.99 11.48
N LEU A 146 -3.81 -10.33 11.89
CA LEU A 146 -2.48 -10.94 11.93
C LEU A 146 -2.39 -11.98 13.05
N LYS A 147 -1.80 -13.12 12.74
CA LYS A 147 -1.41 -14.14 13.73
C LYS A 147 -0.39 -13.58 14.72
N PRO A 148 -0.32 -14.13 15.95
CA PRO A 148 0.86 -13.92 16.80
C PRO A 148 2.13 -14.28 16.03
N GLY A 149 3.14 -13.40 16.09
CA GLY A 149 4.34 -13.52 15.28
C GLY A 149 4.19 -13.07 13.82
N GLY A 150 3.05 -12.50 13.42
CA GLY A 150 2.80 -12.01 12.06
C GLY A 150 3.59 -10.76 11.70
N LEU A 151 3.58 -10.41 10.42
CA LEU A 151 4.30 -9.29 9.80
C LEU A 151 3.34 -8.36 9.06
N LEU A 152 3.44 -7.06 9.34
CA LEU A 152 2.82 -5.98 8.56
C LEU A 152 3.89 -5.31 7.68
N LEU A 153 3.60 -5.10 6.40
CA LEU A 153 4.39 -4.31 5.46
C LEU A 153 3.51 -3.21 4.86
N ASN A 154 3.76 -1.96 5.21
CA ASN A 154 3.04 -0.83 4.64
C ASN A 154 3.98 0.06 3.84
N PHE A 155 3.79 0.11 2.51
CA PHE A 155 4.51 0.97 1.57
C PHE A 155 3.66 2.20 1.28
N ASP A 156 4.11 3.39 1.71
CA ASP A 156 3.33 4.62 1.52
C ASP A 156 4.23 5.85 1.43
N ALA A 157 3.64 7.03 1.21
CA ALA A 157 4.35 8.30 1.16
C ALA A 157 3.47 9.47 1.67
N ASN A 158 4.07 10.63 1.82
CA ASN A 158 3.36 11.86 2.21
C ASN A 158 2.73 12.56 0.98
N TRP A 159 1.87 11.84 0.23
CA TRP A 159 1.39 12.21 -1.10
C TRP A 159 0.79 13.62 -1.21
N TYR A 160 0.10 14.11 -0.19
CA TYR A 160 -0.64 15.37 -0.23
C TYR A 160 -0.21 16.37 0.85
N ARG A 161 0.98 16.21 1.42
CA ARG A 161 1.51 17.12 2.42
C ARG A 161 1.66 18.54 1.87
N TYR A 162 1.96 18.71 0.58
CA TYR A 162 2.07 19.99 -0.09
C TYR A 162 0.81 20.86 0.00
N LEU A 163 -0.36 20.27 0.32
CA LEU A 163 -1.59 21.03 0.55
C LEU A 163 -1.59 21.82 1.86
N PHE A 164 -0.65 21.51 2.79
CA PHE A 164 -0.65 22.02 4.16
C PHE A 164 0.71 22.54 4.64
N ASP A 165 1.76 22.40 3.85
CA ASP A 165 3.14 22.70 4.23
C ASP A 165 3.79 23.44 3.04
N ASP A 166 4.33 24.66 3.31
CA ASP A 166 4.87 25.51 2.25
C ASP A 166 6.17 24.96 1.66
N ASP A 167 7.06 24.38 2.49
CA ASP A 167 8.29 23.75 2.02
C ASP A 167 8.00 22.53 1.13
N ALA A 168 6.99 21.72 1.52
CA ALA A 168 6.52 20.61 0.70
C ALA A 168 5.92 21.07 -0.63
N ARG A 169 5.21 22.22 -0.62
CA ARG A 169 4.63 22.82 -1.84
C ARG A 169 5.73 23.27 -2.81
N ASP A 170 6.75 23.94 -2.29
CA ASP A 170 7.89 24.38 -3.09
C ASP A 170 8.68 23.18 -3.64
N ALA A 171 8.82 22.11 -2.84
CA ALA A 171 9.46 20.88 -3.29
C ALA A 171 8.63 20.18 -4.40
N PHE A 172 7.30 20.11 -4.24
CA PHE A 172 6.39 19.57 -5.25
C PHE A 172 6.44 20.37 -6.56
N ALA A 173 6.53 21.71 -6.49
CA ALA A 173 6.70 22.56 -7.68
C ALA A 173 8.04 22.31 -8.38
N ARG A 174 9.12 22.06 -7.62
CA ARG A 174 10.43 21.67 -8.19
C ARG A 174 10.36 20.35 -8.92
N ASP A 175 9.64 19.35 -8.43
CA ASP A 175 9.46 18.08 -9.14
C ASP A 175 8.81 18.28 -10.51
N ARG A 176 7.83 19.19 -10.63
CA ARG A 176 7.21 19.53 -11.93
C ARG A 176 8.22 20.16 -12.89
N ALA A 177 9.04 21.09 -12.39
CA ALA A 177 10.10 21.71 -13.19
C ALA A 177 11.16 20.67 -13.64
N ASN A 178 11.56 19.77 -12.74
CA ASN A 178 12.51 18.69 -13.03
C ASN A 178 11.97 17.70 -14.08
N SER A 179 10.67 17.41 -14.07
CA SER A 179 10.02 16.53 -15.06
C SER A 179 10.08 17.14 -16.46
N ILE A 180 9.85 18.46 -16.57
CA ILE A 180 9.97 19.20 -17.83
C ILE A 180 11.43 19.21 -18.33
N GLU A 181 12.39 19.53 -17.44
CA GLU A 181 13.81 19.58 -17.79
C GLU A 181 14.35 18.20 -18.23
N ALA A 182 13.89 17.12 -17.58
CA ALA A 182 14.31 15.76 -17.88
C ALA A 182 13.57 15.12 -19.06
N ASP A 183 12.62 15.83 -19.68
CA ASP A 183 11.75 15.34 -20.77
C ASP A 183 11.05 14.01 -20.40
N VAL A 184 10.48 13.98 -19.20
CA VAL A 184 9.68 12.84 -18.73
C VAL A 184 8.22 13.25 -18.54
N GLU A 185 7.31 12.31 -18.77
CA GLU A 185 5.88 12.52 -18.54
C GLU A 185 5.62 12.88 -17.07
N ASP A 186 4.83 13.93 -16.82
CA ASP A 186 4.43 14.30 -15.47
C ASP A 186 3.33 13.37 -14.96
N LEU A 187 3.64 12.55 -13.98
CA LEU A 187 2.73 11.58 -13.37
C LEU A 187 1.63 12.23 -12.49
N ASN A 188 1.76 13.52 -12.18
CA ASN A 188 0.84 14.26 -11.32
C ASN A 188 -0.15 15.13 -12.10
N VAL A 189 -0.14 15.07 -13.43
CA VAL A 189 -1.14 15.70 -14.29
C VAL A 189 -2.11 14.65 -14.78
N GLY A 190 -3.40 14.88 -14.61
CA GLY A 190 -4.41 13.97 -15.12
C GLY A 190 -5.83 14.44 -14.80
N GLU A 191 -6.80 13.86 -15.48
CA GLU A 191 -8.20 14.12 -15.21
C GLU A 191 -8.53 13.80 -13.75
N ASN A 192 -9.30 14.70 -13.11
CA ASN A 192 -9.77 14.57 -11.72
C ASN A 192 -8.71 14.72 -10.61
N PHE A 193 -7.52 15.26 -10.90
CA PHE A 193 -6.51 15.54 -9.87
C PHE A 193 -7.08 16.42 -8.75
N ASP A 194 -7.77 17.51 -9.08
CA ASP A 194 -8.44 18.43 -8.14
C ASP A 194 -9.46 17.72 -7.22
N ARG A 195 -10.11 16.68 -7.74
CA ARG A 195 -11.06 15.90 -6.95
C ARG A 195 -10.37 15.11 -5.86
N MET A 196 -9.22 14.51 -6.14
CA MET A 196 -8.45 13.81 -5.11
C MET A 196 -7.86 14.80 -4.09
N GLU A 197 -7.38 15.96 -4.49
CA GLU A 197 -6.97 17.01 -3.53
C GLU A 197 -8.12 17.39 -2.58
N THR A 198 -9.36 17.50 -3.09
CA THR A 198 -10.54 17.78 -2.28
C THR A 198 -10.77 16.70 -1.22
N ILE A 199 -10.55 15.43 -1.54
CA ILE A 199 -10.60 14.31 -0.61
C ILE A 199 -9.42 14.39 0.37
N ALA A 200 -8.21 14.56 -0.15
CA ALA A 200 -6.98 14.61 0.62
C ALA A 200 -6.98 15.71 1.70
N ARG A 201 -7.64 16.83 1.45
CA ARG A 201 -7.80 17.90 2.47
C ARG A 201 -8.62 17.48 3.70
N ARG A 202 -9.37 16.37 3.63
CA ARG A 202 -10.26 15.89 4.69
C ARG A 202 -9.78 14.61 5.37
N VAL A 203 -8.76 13.95 4.84
CA VAL A 203 -8.17 12.77 5.47
C VAL A 203 -6.99 13.16 6.39
N PRO A 204 -6.84 12.50 7.55
CA PRO A 204 -5.92 12.96 8.59
C PRO A 204 -4.45 12.86 8.17
N LEU A 205 -4.06 11.82 7.41
CA LEU A 205 -2.65 11.55 7.11
C LEU A 205 -2.04 12.49 6.07
N SER A 206 -2.83 13.28 5.35
CA SER A 206 -2.31 14.36 4.50
C SER A 206 -1.59 15.46 5.30
N ARG A 207 -1.85 15.58 6.61
CA ARG A 207 -1.22 16.54 7.53
C ARG A 207 -0.22 15.91 8.47
N ALA A 208 -0.28 14.61 8.64
CA ALA A 208 0.57 13.89 9.59
C ALA A 208 2.03 13.88 9.14
N ASN A 209 2.94 13.83 10.12
CA ASN A 209 4.34 13.57 9.86
C ASN A 209 4.55 12.06 9.75
N ARG A 210 4.64 11.54 8.53
CA ARG A 210 4.85 10.12 8.25
C ARG A 210 6.28 9.86 7.79
N PRO A 211 6.86 8.71 8.13
CA PRO A 211 6.27 7.55 8.82
C PRO A 211 6.25 7.63 10.35
N GLN A 212 6.62 8.75 10.96
CA GLN A 212 6.65 8.86 12.43
C GLN A 212 5.29 8.54 13.06
N TRP A 213 4.20 9.07 12.49
CA TRP A 213 2.85 8.77 12.93
C TRP A 213 2.52 7.26 12.87
N ASP A 214 2.96 6.60 11.80
CA ASP A 214 2.76 5.14 11.62
C ASP A 214 3.48 4.35 12.72
N VAL A 215 4.73 4.73 13.02
CA VAL A 215 5.54 4.11 14.07
C VAL A 215 4.86 4.26 15.43
N GLU A 216 4.42 5.46 15.78
CA GLU A 216 3.75 5.75 17.05
C GLU A 216 2.45 4.95 17.19
N THR A 217 1.62 4.94 16.13
CA THR A 217 0.34 4.23 16.12
C THR A 217 0.52 2.72 16.26
N LEU A 218 1.40 2.11 15.45
CA LEU A 218 1.64 0.67 15.51
C LEU A 218 2.33 0.24 16.81
N THR A 219 3.21 1.08 17.37
CA THR A 219 3.83 0.84 18.68
C THR A 219 2.78 0.88 19.79
N ALA A 220 1.85 1.83 19.75
CA ALA A 220 0.73 1.90 20.69
C ALA A 220 -0.20 0.69 20.60
N LEU A 221 -0.32 0.06 19.43
CA LEU A 221 -1.01 -1.20 19.22
C LEU A 221 -0.19 -2.42 19.69
N GLY A 222 1.03 -2.25 20.19
CA GLY A 222 1.86 -3.34 20.73
C GLY A 222 2.75 -4.03 19.71
N MET A 223 2.99 -3.43 18.55
CA MET A 223 3.93 -3.97 17.56
C MET A 223 5.35 -3.45 17.81
N ALA A 224 6.37 -4.25 17.51
CA ALA A 224 7.71 -3.73 17.26
C ALA A 224 7.74 -3.18 15.82
N VAL A 225 8.35 -2.00 15.62
CA VAL A 225 8.26 -1.30 14.33
C VAL A 225 9.65 -0.91 13.84
N GLU A 226 9.90 -1.16 12.57
CA GLU A 226 11.09 -0.70 11.82
C GLU A 226 10.64 0.09 10.59
N THR A 227 11.46 1.02 10.13
CA THR A 227 11.19 1.82 8.93
C THR A 227 12.35 1.80 7.96
N ASP A 228 12.03 1.83 6.67
CA ASP A 228 12.98 2.00 5.59
C ASP A 228 12.59 3.21 4.75
N HIS A 229 13.33 4.28 4.88
CA HIS A 229 13.11 5.55 4.19
C HIS A 229 13.70 5.58 2.77
N SER A 230 14.44 4.53 2.38
CA SER A 230 15.13 4.44 1.10
C SER A 230 14.56 3.38 0.16
N ILE A 231 13.41 2.77 0.52
CA ILE A 231 12.79 1.73 -0.31
C ILE A 231 12.54 2.21 -1.74
N TRP A 232 12.14 3.45 -1.94
CA TRP A 232 11.89 4.07 -3.23
C TRP A 232 13.12 4.05 -4.16
N GLU A 233 14.32 4.16 -3.62
CA GLU A 233 15.56 4.10 -4.40
C GLU A 233 15.73 2.75 -5.11
N ARG A 234 15.20 1.67 -4.50
CA ARG A 234 15.30 0.30 -4.99
C ARG A 234 14.17 -0.11 -5.92
N VAL A 235 12.97 0.46 -5.75
CA VAL A 235 11.77 -0.03 -6.45
C VAL A 235 11.24 0.92 -7.52
N TRP A 236 11.53 2.23 -7.42
CA TRP A 236 11.04 3.22 -8.39
C TRP A 236 11.86 3.25 -9.68
N SER A 237 11.16 3.46 -10.78
CA SER A 237 11.75 3.80 -12.08
C SER A 237 12.46 5.16 -12.05
N ARG A 238 13.25 5.46 -13.08
CA ARG A 238 13.84 6.79 -13.24
C ARG A 238 12.78 7.89 -13.29
N GLN A 239 11.68 7.63 -14.00
CA GLN A 239 10.58 8.59 -14.14
C GLN A 239 9.92 8.90 -12.79
N GLU A 240 9.60 7.88 -11.98
CA GLU A 240 9.06 8.08 -10.63
C GLU A 240 10.02 8.86 -9.73
N LYS A 241 11.31 8.55 -9.76
CA LYS A 241 12.33 9.26 -8.97
C LYS A 241 12.42 10.75 -9.30
N ILE A 242 12.15 11.14 -10.54
CA ILE A 242 12.13 12.55 -10.96
C ILE A 242 10.82 13.21 -10.54
N ASN A 243 9.70 12.54 -10.81
CA ASN A 243 8.37 13.09 -10.59
C ASN A 243 7.97 13.21 -9.12
N LEU A 244 8.53 12.35 -8.24
CA LEU A 244 8.07 12.13 -6.87
C LEU A 244 9.20 12.35 -5.85
N ALA A 245 10.25 13.06 -6.22
CA ALA A 245 11.42 13.32 -5.37
C ALA A 245 11.05 14.01 -4.05
N SER A 246 10.02 14.86 -4.05
CA SER A 246 9.51 15.57 -2.87
C SER A 246 8.67 14.68 -1.95
N THR A 247 8.23 13.52 -2.42
CA THR A 247 7.35 12.59 -1.69
C THR A 247 7.91 11.18 -1.69
N PRO A 248 9.16 10.95 -1.22
CA PRO A 248 9.81 9.65 -1.27
C PRO A 248 8.99 8.62 -0.49
N MET A 249 8.79 7.45 -1.11
CA MET A 249 8.11 6.34 -0.47
C MET A 249 8.94 5.77 0.66
N PHE A 250 8.28 5.42 1.74
CA PHE A 250 8.85 4.68 2.86
C PHE A 250 8.17 3.31 3.00
N LEU A 251 8.84 2.40 3.68
CA LEU A 251 8.28 1.13 4.15
C LEU A 251 8.25 1.15 5.68
N VAL A 252 7.09 0.79 6.23
CA VAL A 252 6.92 0.49 7.66
C VAL A 252 6.74 -1.02 7.82
N CYS A 253 7.61 -1.63 8.62
CA CYS A 253 7.55 -3.02 9.01
C CYS A 253 7.05 -3.12 10.45
N GLY A 254 5.88 -3.71 10.66
CA GLY A 254 5.31 -3.99 11.98
C GLY A 254 5.40 -5.47 12.31
N TYR A 255 5.91 -5.81 13.47
CA TYR A 255 6.05 -7.19 13.95
C TYR A 255 5.11 -7.42 15.13
N LYS A 256 4.04 -8.21 14.92
CA LYS A 256 3.16 -8.62 16.01
C LYS A 256 3.91 -9.60 16.92
N GLN A 257 3.89 -9.34 18.22
CA GLN A 257 4.57 -10.20 19.17
C GLN A 257 3.96 -11.63 19.13
N ALA A 258 4.80 -12.64 19.27
CA ALA A 258 4.33 -13.99 19.51
C ALA A 258 3.65 -14.04 20.89
N GLU A 259 2.59 -14.85 21.04
CA GLU A 259 2.06 -15.10 22.36
C GLU A 259 3.19 -15.62 23.26
N ARG A 260 3.40 -14.98 24.38
CA ARG A 260 4.27 -15.55 25.41
C ARG A 260 3.58 -16.83 25.85
N GLY A 261 4.13 -17.98 25.46
CA GLY A 261 3.68 -19.23 26.04
C GLY A 261 3.65 -19.08 27.53
N LEU A 262 2.50 -19.27 28.15
CA LEU A 262 2.39 -19.50 29.59
C LEU A 262 3.26 -20.75 29.85
N LEU A 263 4.52 -20.51 30.23
CA LEU A 263 5.33 -21.54 30.82
C LEU A 263 4.65 -21.87 32.15
N GLY A 264 3.76 -22.88 32.12
CA GLY A 264 3.22 -23.52 33.29
C GLY A 264 4.28 -24.42 33.96
#